data_b011cceaed9a545b8b3a28b47b9e1b64
#
_entry.id   b011cceaed9a545b8b3a28b47b9e1b64
#
_cell.length_a   1.000
_cell.length_b   1.000
_cell.length_c   1.000
_cell.angle_alpha   90.00
_cell.angle_beta   90.00
_cell.angle_gamma   90.00
#
_symmetry.space_group_name_H-M   'P 1'
#
loop_
_entity.id
_entity.type
_entity.pdbx_description
1 polymer ?
#
loop_
_entity_poly.entity_id
_entity_poly.type
_entity_poly.pdbx_seq_one_letter_code
_entity_poly.pdbx_strand_id
1 'polypeptide(L)'
;FIFTKCEKPEEVVKDLQAKLTTKLVDVFHNGEKVYVVPVNLSKGMAVRRLRKRLQPAYIIAAGDSEFDVSMVEESDLGLVPAGFKKIYGNGSGRFKETVMEMEAGRLFSETLLEKCLVLYFKEPD
;
A
#
# COMPACT_ATOMS: atom_id res chain seq x y z
N PHE A 1 -16.66 -4.37 5.40
CA PHE A 1 -15.40 -4.16 6.16
C PHE A 1 -15.61 -4.65 7.60
N ILE A 2 -14.88 -5.66 7.95
CA ILE A 2 -14.90 -6.25 9.30
C ILE A 2 -13.46 -6.38 9.76
N PHE A 3 -13.20 -6.10 11.03
CA PHE A 3 -11.93 -6.45 11.66
C PHE A 3 -12.14 -6.98 13.07
N THR A 4 -11.23 -7.82 13.53
CA THR A 4 -11.19 -8.33 14.89
C THR A 4 -9.75 -8.48 15.36
N LYS A 5 -9.52 -8.41 16.66
CA LYS A 5 -8.23 -8.76 17.26
C LYS A 5 -8.22 -10.25 17.62
N CYS A 6 -7.09 -10.89 17.42
CA CYS A 6 -6.86 -12.27 17.85
C CYS A 6 -5.38 -12.53 18.14
N GLU A 7 -5.12 -13.53 18.97
CA GLU A 7 -3.75 -13.89 19.38
C GLU A 7 -2.94 -14.56 18.24
N LYS A 8 -3.64 -15.22 17.30
CA LYS A 8 -3.04 -15.96 16.20
C LYS A 8 -3.61 -15.51 14.85
N PRO A 9 -3.31 -14.27 14.42
CA PRO A 9 -3.92 -13.69 13.23
C PRO A 9 -3.62 -14.48 11.96
N GLU A 10 -2.43 -15.05 11.82
CA GLU A 10 -2.02 -15.82 10.64
C GLU A 10 -2.86 -17.10 10.46
N GLU A 11 -3.16 -17.83 11.56
CA GLU A 11 -4.02 -19.02 11.51
C GLU A 11 -5.44 -18.64 11.11
N VAL A 12 -5.96 -17.57 11.68
CA VAL A 12 -7.31 -17.06 11.38
C VAL A 12 -7.41 -16.60 9.92
N VAL A 13 -6.40 -15.89 9.41
CA VAL A 13 -6.36 -15.46 7.99
C VAL A 13 -6.40 -16.67 7.07
N LYS A 14 -5.59 -17.71 7.31
CA LYS A 14 -5.59 -18.94 6.50
C LYS A 14 -6.95 -19.64 6.51
N ASP A 15 -7.57 -19.76 7.68
CA ASP A 15 -8.89 -20.39 7.83
C ASP A 15 -9.97 -19.60 7.09
N LEU A 16 -9.98 -18.28 7.24
CA LEU A 16 -10.93 -17.41 6.52
C LEU A 16 -10.72 -17.40 5.02
N GLN A 17 -9.49 -17.36 4.54
CA GLN A 17 -9.18 -17.45 3.10
C GLN A 17 -9.65 -18.77 2.49
N ALA A 18 -9.59 -19.87 3.24
CA ALA A 18 -10.11 -21.16 2.79
C ALA A 18 -11.65 -21.23 2.72
N LYS A 19 -12.33 -20.46 3.57
CA LYS A 19 -13.80 -20.47 3.70
C LYS A 19 -14.52 -19.38 2.91
N LEU A 20 -13.87 -18.26 2.68
CA LEU A 20 -14.46 -17.10 2.01
C LEU A 20 -14.11 -17.07 0.53
N THR A 21 -15.03 -16.51 -0.27
CA THR A 21 -14.80 -16.34 -1.70
C THR A 21 -13.84 -15.18 -1.96
N THR A 22 -12.58 -15.50 -2.27
CA THR A 22 -11.51 -14.52 -2.52
C THR A 22 -11.76 -13.58 -3.71
N LYS A 23 -12.76 -13.87 -4.54
CA LYS A 23 -13.21 -12.97 -5.62
C LYS A 23 -13.96 -11.74 -5.10
N LEU A 24 -14.52 -11.82 -3.90
CA LEU A 24 -15.36 -10.76 -3.31
C LEU A 24 -14.69 -10.04 -2.15
N VAL A 25 -13.83 -10.73 -1.43
CA VAL A 25 -13.17 -10.20 -0.23
C VAL A 25 -11.70 -10.57 -0.19
N ASP A 26 -10.89 -9.64 0.32
CA ASP A 26 -9.52 -9.88 0.76
C ASP A 26 -9.50 -10.11 2.26
N VAL A 27 -8.69 -11.07 2.70
CA VAL A 27 -8.48 -11.38 4.11
C VAL A 27 -6.98 -11.28 4.40
N PHE A 28 -6.62 -10.43 5.33
CA PHE A 28 -5.23 -10.24 5.74
C PHE A 28 -5.15 -9.75 7.19
N HIS A 29 -3.95 -9.67 7.74
CA HIS A 29 -3.74 -9.15 9.10
C HIS A 29 -2.70 -8.02 9.11
N ASN A 30 -2.80 -7.19 10.14
CA ASN A 30 -1.79 -6.21 10.50
C ASN A 30 -1.63 -6.25 12.02
N GLY A 31 -0.48 -6.73 12.49
CA GLY A 31 -0.28 -7.10 13.89
C GLY A 31 -1.32 -8.13 14.32
N GLU A 32 -1.97 -7.90 15.46
CA GLU A 32 -3.02 -8.77 16.02
C GLU A 32 -4.39 -8.61 15.37
N LYS A 33 -4.54 -7.70 14.42
CA LYS A 33 -5.83 -7.41 13.78
C LYS A 33 -5.97 -8.16 12.47
N VAL A 34 -7.04 -8.95 12.35
CA VAL A 34 -7.46 -9.60 11.10
C VAL A 34 -8.56 -8.78 10.45
N TYR A 35 -8.44 -8.60 9.15
CA TYR A 35 -9.36 -7.80 8.34
C TYR A 35 -10.00 -8.65 7.25
N VAL A 36 -11.29 -8.44 7.05
CA VAL A 36 -12.05 -8.94 5.89
C VAL A 36 -12.59 -7.71 5.16
N VAL A 37 -12.11 -7.46 3.96
CA VAL A 37 -12.37 -6.23 3.21
C VAL A 37 -12.87 -6.58 1.81
N PRO A 38 -13.92 -5.92 1.28
CA PRO A 38 -14.30 -6.07 -0.11
C PRO A 38 -13.14 -5.75 -1.05
N VAL A 39 -12.90 -6.57 -2.09
CA VAL A 39 -11.76 -6.42 -3.03
C VAL A 39 -11.74 -5.06 -3.74
N ASN A 40 -12.88 -4.39 -3.87
CA ASN A 40 -12.99 -3.06 -4.46
C ASN A 40 -12.80 -1.91 -3.45
N LEU A 41 -12.60 -2.23 -2.17
CA LEU A 41 -12.36 -1.27 -1.10
C LEU A 41 -10.88 -1.32 -0.71
N SER A 42 -10.01 -0.79 -1.55
CA SER A 42 -8.58 -0.69 -1.30
C SER A 42 -8.08 0.74 -1.49
N LYS A 43 -6.93 1.06 -0.89
CA LYS A 43 -6.28 2.36 -1.10
C LYS A 43 -5.86 2.55 -2.56
N GLY A 44 -5.48 1.50 -3.27
CA GLY A 44 -5.19 1.55 -4.69
C GLY A 44 -6.41 1.93 -5.53
N MET A 45 -7.57 1.37 -5.21
CA MET A 45 -8.83 1.78 -5.87
C MET A 45 -9.16 3.25 -5.58
N ALA A 46 -8.83 3.76 -4.40
CA ALA A 46 -8.98 5.18 -4.08
C ALA A 46 -8.06 6.04 -4.96
N VAL A 47 -6.81 5.64 -5.17
CA VAL A 47 -5.86 6.32 -6.09
C VAL A 47 -6.41 6.33 -7.52
N ARG A 48 -6.92 5.21 -8.02
CA ARG A 48 -7.54 5.15 -9.36
C ARG A 48 -8.73 6.10 -9.50
N ARG A 49 -9.61 6.15 -8.50
CA ARG A 49 -10.76 7.08 -8.48
C ARG A 49 -10.30 8.53 -8.43
N LEU A 50 -9.29 8.84 -7.61
CA LEU A 50 -8.71 10.16 -7.50
C LEU A 50 -8.10 10.61 -8.84
N ARG A 51 -7.31 9.75 -9.48
CA ARG A 51 -6.72 9.98 -10.79
C ARG A 51 -7.79 10.29 -11.83
N LYS A 52 -8.86 9.49 -11.88
CA LYS A 52 -9.97 9.68 -12.81
C LYS A 52 -10.73 10.99 -12.57
N ARG A 53 -10.90 11.37 -11.30
CA ARG A 53 -11.71 12.53 -10.93
C ARG A 53 -10.98 13.85 -11.02
N LEU A 54 -9.73 13.89 -10.56
CA LEU A 54 -8.94 15.14 -10.46
C LEU A 54 -7.93 15.29 -11.60
N GLN A 55 -7.62 14.22 -12.32
CA GLN A 55 -6.63 14.20 -13.41
C GLN A 55 -5.29 14.84 -13.02
N PRO A 56 -4.70 14.48 -11.86
CA PRO A 56 -3.44 15.05 -11.42
C PRO A 56 -2.32 14.67 -12.38
N ALA A 57 -1.36 15.58 -12.58
CA ALA A 57 -0.18 15.32 -13.41
C ALA A 57 0.70 14.21 -12.82
N TYR A 58 0.77 14.11 -11.51
CA TYR A 58 1.61 13.13 -10.80
C TYR A 58 1.05 12.79 -9.41
N ILE A 59 1.12 11.53 -9.01
CA ILE A 59 0.68 11.05 -7.71
C ILE A 59 1.85 10.41 -6.98
N ILE A 60 2.18 10.93 -5.82
CA ILE A 60 3.11 10.32 -4.88
C ILE A 60 2.29 9.66 -3.77
N ALA A 61 2.64 8.45 -3.42
CA ALA A 61 2.09 7.76 -2.27
C ALA A 61 3.19 7.25 -1.35
N ALA A 62 2.93 7.28 -0.05
CA ALA A 62 3.82 6.71 0.95
C ALA A 62 3.02 5.80 1.88
N GLY A 63 3.63 4.69 2.31
CA GLY A 63 2.98 3.73 3.19
C GLY A 63 3.94 2.75 3.80
N ASP A 64 3.52 2.06 4.87
CA ASP A 64 4.36 1.18 5.67
C ASP A 64 3.71 -0.19 5.99
N SER A 65 2.49 -0.41 5.52
CA SER A 65 1.71 -1.61 5.84
C SER A 65 1.17 -2.33 4.61
N GLU A 66 0.65 -3.54 4.80
CA GLU A 66 0.02 -4.33 3.73
C GLU A 66 -1.15 -3.57 3.05
N PHE A 67 -1.87 -2.74 3.80
CA PHE A 67 -2.92 -1.88 3.25
C PHE A 67 -2.43 -0.88 2.20
N ASP A 68 -1.15 -0.54 2.24
CA ASP A 68 -0.56 0.48 1.38
C ASP A 68 -0.01 -0.10 0.08
N VAL A 69 0.14 -1.42 0.00
CA VAL A 69 0.70 -2.10 -1.19
C VAL A 69 -0.01 -1.65 -2.46
N SER A 70 -1.34 -1.74 -2.50
CA SER A 70 -2.12 -1.35 -3.68
C SER A 70 -2.04 0.14 -3.97
N MET A 71 -1.90 0.99 -2.95
CA MET A 71 -1.77 2.44 -3.10
C MET A 71 -0.45 2.83 -3.75
N VAL A 72 0.66 2.31 -3.25
CA VAL A 72 1.99 2.63 -3.79
C VAL A 72 2.17 2.06 -5.21
N GLU A 73 1.57 0.91 -5.50
CA GLU A 73 1.55 0.30 -6.83
C GLU A 73 0.76 1.12 -7.87
N GLU A 74 -0.34 1.75 -7.48
CA GLU A 74 -1.19 2.55 -8.37
C GLU A 74 -0.69 3.98 -8.55
N SER A 75 0.30 4.41 -7.77
CA SER A 75 0.87 5.76 -7.82
C SER A 75 2.00 5.86 -8.86
N ASP A 76 2.37 7.08 -9.25
CA ASP A 76 3.48 7.34 -10.14
C ASP A 76 4.82 7.17 -9.41
N LEU A 77 4.83 7.47 -8.10
CA LEU A 77 5.93 7.20 -7.20
C LEU A 77 5.37 6.66 -5.88
N GLY A 78 5.78 5.47 -5.50
CA GLY A 78 5.51 4.87 -4.20
C GLY A 78 6.75 4.93 -3.31
N LEU A 79 6.63 5.43 -2.08
CA LEU A 79 7.70 5.47 -1.11
C LEU A 79 7.37 4.59 0.09
N VAL A 80 8.25 3.67 0.41
CA VAL A 80 8.04 2.67 1.46
C VAL A 80 9.30 2.51 2.31
N PRO A 81 9.18 2.09 3.58
CA PRO A 81 10.34 1.87 4.42
C PRO A 81 11.16 0.66 3.95
N ALA A 82 12.44 0.65 4.28
CA ALA A 82 13.36 -0.45 4.00
C ALA A 82 12.81 -1.79 4.52
N GLY A 83 12.89 -2.81 3.69
CA GLY A 83 12.35 -4.15 3.98
C GLY A 83 10.89 -4.38 3.58
N PHE A 84 10.16 -3.34 3.21
CA PHE A 84 8.75 -3.43 2.80
C PHE A 84 8.54 -4.41 1.64
N LYS A 85 9.35 -4.30 0.59
CA LYS A 85 9.26 -5.18 -0.58
C LYS A 85 9.54 -6.64 -0.24
N LYS A 86 10.44 -6.90 0.70
CA LYS A 86 10.74 -8.25 1.19
C LYS A 86 9.57 -8.84 1.96
N ILE A 87 8.92 -8.02 2.80
CA ILE A 87 7.78 -8.46 3.63
C ILE A 87 6.54 -8.73 2.78
N TYR A 88 6.21 -7.81 1.85
CA TYR A 88 4.95 -7.83 1.13
C TYR A 88 5.06 -8.27 -0.35
N GLY A 89 6.28 -8.46 -0.86
CA GLY A 89 6.53 -8.79 -2.27
C GLY A 89 6.49 -10.26 -2.62
N ASN A 90 6.41 -11.17 -1.66
CA ASN A 90 6.41 -12.64 -1.85
C ASN A 90 7.53 -13.15 -2.79
N GLY A 91 8.69 -12.50 -2.80
CA GLY A 91 9.88 -12.90 -3.56
C GLY A 91 9.77 -12.85 -5.10
N SER A 92 8.71 -12.34 -5.67
CA SER A 92 8.39 -12.46 -7.10
C SER A 92 8.50 -11.18 -7.93
N GLY A 93 9.28 -10.18 -7.49
CA GLY A 93 9.43 -8.93 -8.26
C GLY A 93 8.11 -8.17 -8.45
N ARG A 94 7.19 -8.33 -7.52
CA ARG A 94 5.81 -7.84 -7.58
C ARG A 94 5.68 -6.32 -7.72
N PHE A 95 6.64 -5.58 -7.16
CA PHE A 95 6.57 -4.13 -7.14
C PHE A 95 7.16 -3.50 -8.39
N LYS A 96 6.51 -2.45 -8.90
CA LYS A 96 7.05 -1.60 -9.96
C LYS A 96 8.37 -0.95 -9.52
N GLU A 97 9.22 -0.61 -10.47
CA GLU A 97 10.48 0.12 -10.22
C GLU A 97 10.23 1.48 -9.55
N THR A 98 9.08 2.08 -9.80
CA THR A 98 8.63 3.34 -9.20
C THR A 98 8.28 3.24 -7.71
N VAL A 99 8.20 2.03 -7.14
CA VAL A 99 8.10 1.83 -5.70
C VAL A 99 9.51 1.77 -5.13
N MET A 100 9.89 2.78 -4.35
CA MET A 100 11.24 2.95 -3.80
C MET A 100 11.25 2.69 -2.30
N GLU A 101 12.19 1.84 -1.87
CA GLU A 101 12.48 1.66 -0.44
C GLU A 101 13.43 2.76 0.06
N MET A 102 13.17 3.24 1.25
CA MET A 102 13.94 4.30 1.89
C MET A 102 14.14 3.99 3.36
N GLU A 103 15.15 4.59 3.98
CA GLU A 103 15.38 4.45 5.40
C GLU A 103 14.15 4.87 6.21
N ALA A 104 13.78 4.08 7.20
CA ALA A 104 12.59 4.30 8.01
C ALA A 104 12.78 5.46 9.03
N GLY A 105 11.68 5.88 9.64
CA GLY A 105 11.68 6.88 10.69
C GLY A 105 11.73 8.32 10.16
N ARG A 106 12.43 9.20 10.88
CA ARG A 106 12.49 10.63 10.55
C ARG A 106 13.03 10.90 9.15
N LEU A 107 14.07 10.19 8.75
CA LEU A 107 14.70 10.36 7.44
C LEU A 107 13.74 10.00 6.30
N PHE A 108 12.85 9.03 6.51
CA PHE A 108 11.79 8.71 5.55
C PHE A 108 10.88 9.91 5.29
N SER A 109 10.43 10.59 6.36
CA SER A 109 9.55 11.76 6.25
C SER A 109 10.24 12.96 5.60
N GLU A 110 11.50 13.19 5.92
CA GLU A 110 12.31 14.26 5.32
C GLU A 110 12.49 14.03 3.82
N THR A 111 12.88 12.84 3.40
CA THR A 111 13.05 12.51 1.97
C THR A 111 11.73 12.53 1.20
N LEU A 112 10.62 12.09 1.82
CA LEU A 112 9.30 12.21 1.22
C LEU A 112 8.97 13.69 0.92
N LEU A 113 9.20 14.57 1.91
CA LEU A 113 8.94 16.00 1.77
C LEU A 113 9.83 16.62 0.68
N GLU A 114 11.11 16.32 0.65
CA GLU A 114 12.05 16.78 -0.39
C GLU A 114 11.58 16.37 -1.79
N LYS A 115 11.19 15.11 -1.98
CA LYS A 115 10.69 14.64 -3.28
C LYS A 115 9.39 15.35 -3.69
N CYS A 116 8.48 15.59 -2.75
CA CYS A 116 7.26 16.36 -3.02
C CYS A 116 7.59 17.81 -3.44
N LEU A 117 8.51 18.47 -2.76
CA LEU A 117 8.93 19.83 -3.06
C LEU A 117 9.61 19.93 -4.42
N VAL A 118 10.52 19.02 -4.74
CA VAL A 118 11.21 18.99 -6.04
C VAL A 118 10.20 18.82 -7.18
N LEU A 119 9.20 17.94 -7.04
CA LEU A 119 8.19 17.75 -8.06
C LEU A 119 7.21 18.92 -8.17
N TYR A 120 6.88 19.55 -7.04
CA TYR A 120 5.99 20.72 -7.02
C TYR A 120 6.60 21.95 -7.69
N PHE A 121 7.92 22.18 -7.48
CA PHE A 121 8.65 23.32 -8.05
C PHE A 121 9.34 23.01 -9.38
N LYS A 122 9.17 21.80 -9.91
CA LYS A 122 9.64 21.49 -11.25
C LYS A 122 8.79 22.28 -12.23
N GLU A 123 9.40 23.29 -12.87
CA GLU A 123 8.71 24.02 -13.93
C GLU A 123 8.27 23.05 -15.02
N PRO A 124 7.06 23.16 -15.54
CA PRO A 124 6.66 22.37 -16.70
C PRO A 124 7.57 22.73 -17.87
N ASP A 125 8.20 21.72 -18.42
CA ASP A 125 8.97 21.85 -19.67
C ASP A 125 8.09 22.33 -20.82
#